data_da489b37b4e44d9e3772391880168943
#
_entry.id   da489b37b4e44d9e3772391880168943
#
_cell.length_a   1.000
_cell.length_b   1.000
_cell.length_c   1.000
_cell.angle_alpha   90.00
_cell.angle_beta   90.00
_cell.angle_gamma   90.00
#
_symmetry.space_group_name_H-M   'P 1'
#
loop_
_entity.id
_entity.type
_entity.pdbx_description
1 polymer ?
#
loop_
_entity_poly.entity_id
_entity_poly.type
_entity_poly.pdbx_seq_one_letter_code
_entity_poly.pdbx_strand_id
1 'polypeptide(L)'
;ATVYGWGASEEILGRALKDYASRDEIVIATKVSGSMGKGPNKSGLSRKAIMNEVDASLKRLGVEYIDILYIHRWDYNTPIEETMCALNDLVRSGKVLYLGASSMYAWQFAKAQYIAEKNGWTKFSVMQGHYNLLYREEEREMNQLCKDMGVALVPYSPLAAGRLTRDWNSDSKRFKEDKVAKVKYDTTEESDKIIVERVSEIAKKYNVTKSQVSIAWLWSKGVTAPIVGVTKEKYLYDFEQALKVKLTDEDIKYLEEKYIPHNIVGHE
;
A
#
# COMPACT_ATOMS: atom_id res chain seq x y z
N ALA A 1 8.11 -6.99 -0.32
CA ALA A 1 7.84 -7.82 0.86
C ALA A 1 8.53 -9.17 0.73
N THR A 2 8.93 -9.75 1.85
CA THR A 2 9.59 -11.06 1.91
C THR A 2 8.81 -12.14 1.15
N VAL A 3 7.50 -12.18 1.30
CA VAL A 3 6.61 -13.18 0.67
C VAL A 3 6.41 -13.02 -0.84
N TYR A 4 6.77 -11.90 -1.44
CA TYR A 4 6.55 -11.70 -2.87
C TYR A 4 7.52 -12.55 -3.69
N GLY A 5 6.99 -13.62 -4.29
CA GLY A 5 7.79 -14.61 -5.00
C GLY A 5 8.85 -15.29 -4.13
N TRP A 6 8.56 -15.47 -2.82
CA TRP A 6 9.49 -16.08 -1.86
C TRP A 6 10.87 -15.38 -1.81
N GLY A 7 10.87 -14.06 -1.85
CA GLY A 7 12.08 -13.23 -1.85
C GLY A 7 12.55 -12.78 -3.23
N ALA A 8 12.08 -13.41 -4.31
CA ALA A 8 12.51 -13.07 -5.68
C ALA A 8 12.27 -11.59 -6.04
N SER A 9 11.17 -10.98 -5.52
CA SER A 9 10.90 -9.56 -5.73
C SER A 9 12.01 -8.67 -5.14
N GLU A 10 12.54 -9.00 -3.97
CA GLU A 10 13.65 -8.26 -3.34
C GLU A 10 14.96 -8.47 -4.10
N GLU A 11 15.24 -9.70 -4.57
CA GLU A 11 16.44 -9.99 -5.36
C GLU A 11 16.44 -9.25 -6.71
N ILE A 12 15.28 -9.24 -7.41
CA ILE A 12 15.12 -8.50 -8.67
C ILE A 12 15.31 -7.01 -8.44
N LEU A 13 14.67 -6.46 -7.39
CA LEU A 13 14.81 -5.05 -7.04
C LEU A 13 16.26 -4.71 -6.72
N GLY A 14 16.94 -5.51 -5.90
CA GLY A 14 18.34 -5.29 -5.53
C GLY A 14 19.28 -5.26 -6.72
N ARG A 15 19.05 -6.11 -7.76
CA ARG A 15 19.81 -6.03 -9.02
C ARG A 15 19.49 -4.77 -9.80
N ALA A 16 18.20 -4.46 -9.97
CA ALA A 16 17.78 -3.28 -10.74
C ALA A 16 18.30 -1.96 -10.14
N LEU A 17 18.30 -1.85 -8.81
CA LEU A 17 18.78 -0.64 -8.13
C LEU A 17 20.26 -0.33 -8.44
N LYS A 18 21.09 -1.36 -8.55
CA LYS A 18 22.52 -1.20 -8.89
C LYS A 18 22.73 -0.62 -10.28
N ASP A 19 21.80 -0.91 -11.21
CA ASP A 19 21.93 -0.53 -12.61
C ASP A 19 21.27 0.83 -12.91
N TYR A 20 20.26 1.25 -12.13
CA TYR A 20 19.37 2.35 -12.51
C TYR A 20 19.24 3.48 -11.49
N ALA A 21 19.79 3.37 -10.28
CA ALA A 21 19.58 4.39 -9.27
C ALA A 21 20.75 4.54 -8.29
N SER A 22 21.01 5.77 -7.84
CA SER A 22 21.88 6.02 -6.71
C SER A 22 21.14 5.72 -5.41
N ARG A 23 21.81 5.09 -4.45
CA ARG A 23 21.17 4.65 -3.19
C ARG A 23 20.56 5.80 -2.38
N ASP A 24 21.18 6.94 -2.40
CA ASP A 24 20.79 8.18 -1.70
C ASP A 24 19.61 8.92 -2.35
N GLU A 25 19.28 8.60 -3.59
CA GLU A 25 18.16 9.23 -4.32
C GLU A 25 16.83 8.45 -4.21
N ILE A 26 16.86 7.26 -3.60
CA ILE A 26 15.69 6.36 -3.59
C ILE A 26 15.29 5.97 -2.17
N VAL A 27 14.00 5.70 -2.00
CA VAL A 27 13.40 5.17 -0.78
C VAL A 27 13.05 3.70 -1.00
N ILE A 28 13.81 2.78 -0.40
CA ILE A 28 13.59 1.35 -0.49
C ILE A 28 12.67 0.90 0.63
N ALA A 29 11.56 0.27 0.27
CA ALA A 29 10.60 -0.26 1.22
C ALA A 29 10.42 -1.77 1.07
N THR A 30 10.38 -2.48 2.19
CA THR A 30 10.00 -3.89 2.22
C THR A 30 9.11 -4.19 3.42
N LYS A 31 8.63 -5.44 3.54
CA LYS A 31 7.66 -5.83 4.57
C LYS A 31 8.03 -7.18 5.19
N VAL A 32 7.79 -7.29 6.50
CA VAL A 32 7.87 -8.54 7.28
C VAL A 32 6.49 -8.98 7.75
N SER A 33 6.35 -10.13 8.33
CA SER A 33 5.15 -10.83 8.85
C SER A 33 4.76 -12.09 8.08
N GLY A 34 4.84 -12.07 6.75
CA GLY A 34 4.37 -13.19 5.94
C GLY A 34 5.25 -14.44 6.07
N SER A 35 4.68 -15.62 5.79
CA SER A 35 5.41 -16.88 5.90
C SER A 35 6.47 -17.06 4.82
N MET A 36 7.71 -17.31 5.23
CA MET A 36 8.85 -17.60 4.38
C MET A 36 9.30 -19.08 4.48
N GLY A 37 8.39 -19.98 4.81
CA GLY A 37 8.64 -21.41 4.86
C GLY A 37 7.84 -22.12 5.94
N LYS A 38 8.02 -23.44 5.99
CA LYS A 38 7.43 -24.28 7.03
C LYS A 38 8.38 -24.35 8.24
N GLY A 39 7.84 -24.17 9.44
CA GLY A 39 8.60 -24.30 10.67
C GLY A 39 8.50 -23.08 11.60
N PRO A 40 9.03 -23.18 12.81
CA PRO A 40 8.94 -22.14 13.81
C PRO A 40 9.72 -20.88 13.38
N ASN A 41 9.19 -19.70 13.74
CA ASN A 41 9.78 -18.38 13.46
C ASN A 41 9.96 -18.04 11.97
N LYS A 42 9.21 -18.71 11.07
CA LYS A 42 9.21 -18.39 9.63
C LYS A 42 8.07 -17.47 9.21
N SER A 43 7.29 -16.98 10.17
CA SER A 43 6.18 -16.03 9.97
C SER A 43 5.90 -15.27 11.26
N GLY A 44 5.03 -14.26 11.16
CA GLY A 44 4.57 -13.47 12.30
C GLY A 44 5.52 -12.31 12.66
N LEU A 45 5.22 -11.68 13.78
CA LEU A 45 5.90 -10.46 14.22
C LEU A 45 6.63 -10.61 15.56
N SER A 46 6.98 -11.86 15.94
CA SER A 46 7.85 -12.06 17.07
C SER A 46 9.23 -11.42 16.81
N ARG A 47 9.89 -10.99 17.87
CA ARG A 47 11.23 -10.39 17.78
C ARG A 47 12.18 -11.24 16.93
N LYS A 48 12.20 -12.55 17.16
CA LYS A 48 13.09 -13.46 16.42
C LYS A 48 12.77 -13.52 14.94
N ALA A 49 11.49 -13.59 14.58
CA ALA A 49 11.04 -13.61 13.19
C ALA A 49 11.42 -12.29 12.48
N ILE A 50 11.13 -11.14 13.09
CA ILE A 50 11.45 -9.82 12.54
C ILE A 50 12.94 -9.68 12.26
N MET A 51 13.80 -9.99 13.25
CA MET A 51 15.26 -9.84 13.10
C MET A 51 15.79 -10.73 11.97
N ASN A 52 15.39 -11.99 11.91
CA ASN A 52 15.82 -12.92 10.88
C ASN A 52 15.37 -12.48 9.47
N GLU A 53 14.13 -12.03 9.34
CA GLU A 53 13.58 -11.62 8.05
C GLU A 53 14.22 -10.31 7.55
N VAL A 54 14.52 -9.36 8.43
CA VAL A 54 15.21 -8.12 8.04
C VAL A 54 16.63 -8.42 7.57
N ASP A 55 17.38 -9.27 8.27
CA ASP A 55 18.73 -9.67 7.85
C ASP A 55 18.71 -10.39 6.50
N ALA A 56 17.71 -11.22 6.26
CA ALA A 56 17.50 -11.88 4.98
C ALA A 56 17.11 -10.90 3.86
N SER A 57 16.24 -9.92 4.16
CA SER A 57 15.84 -8.88 3.20
C SER A 57 17.01 -7.99 2.79
N LEU A 58 17.85 -7.55 3.74
CA LEU A 58 19.05 -6.77 3.45
C LEU A 58 19.98 -7.52 2.49
N LYS A 59 20.17 -8.83 2.70
CA LYS A 59 20.97 -9.69 1.80
C LYS A 59 20.36 -9.79 0.40
N ARG A 60 19.03 -10.04 0.29
CA ARG A 60 18.34 -10.17 -1.02
C ARG A 60 18.34 -8.85 -1.79
N LEU A 61 18.11 -7.74 -1.10
CA LEU A 61 18.16 -6.39 -1.68
C LEU A 61 19.59 -5.94 -1.99
N GLY A 62 20.60 -6.51 -1.34
CA GLY A 62 21.99 -6.11 -1.49
C GLY A 62 22.28 -4.70 -1.00
N VAL A 63 21.64 -4.29 0.11
CA VAL A 63 21.77 -2.96 0.72
C VAL A 63 22.12 -3.06 2.19
N GLU A 64 22.71 -2.01 2.74
CA GLU A 64 23.12 -1.95 4.16
C GLU A 64 21.95 -1.58 5.08
N TYR A 65 20.97 -0.82 4.58
CA TYR A 65 19.78 -0.41 5.32
C TYR A 65 18.54 -0.34 4.45
N ILE A 66 17.39 -0.46 5.07
CA ILE A 66 16.04 -0.31 4.49
C ILE A 66 15.50 1.05 4.92
N ASP A 67 14.99 1.85 3.98
CA ASP A 67 14.43 3.16 4.34
C ASP A 67 13.10 3.01 5.08
N ILE A 68 12.18 2.17 4.61
CA ILE A 68 10.90 1.93 5.26
C ILE A 68 10.66 0.44 5.45
N LEU A 69 10.56 -0.01 6.68
CA LEU A 69 10.16 -1.37 7.01
C LEU A 69 8.69 -1.39 7.44
N TYR A 70 7.87 -2.10 6.70
CA TYR A 70 6.47 -2.30 7.05
C TYR A 70 6.25 -3.60 7.82
N ILE A 71 5.37 -3.57 8.83
CA ILE A 71 4.64 -4.78 9.21
C ILE A 71 3.53 -4.99 8.19
N HIS A 72 3.48 -6.19 7.56
CA HIS A 72 2.59 -6.45 6.43
C HIS A 72 1.14 -6.64 6.85
N ARG A 73 0.94 -7.18 8.07
CA ARG A 73 -0.35 -7.43 8.72
C ARG A 73 -0.18 -7.33 10.22
N TRP A 74 -1.29 -7.19 10.94
CA TRP A 74 -1.31 -7.37 12.38
C TRP A 74 -1.09 -8.84 12.74
N ASP A 75 -0.31 -9.10 13.80
CA ASP A 75 -0.10 -10.45 14.32
C ASP A 75 -0.83 -10.61 15.64
N TYR A 76 -1.90 -11.41 15.62
CA TYR A 76 -2.71 -11.68 16.81
C TYR A 76 -2.05 -12.61 17.82
N ASN A 77 -0.96 -13.29 17.44
CA ASN A 77 -0.25 -14.26 18.26
C ASN A 77 0.98 -13.68 18.96
N THR A 78 1.37 -12.45 18.63
CA THR A 78 2.52 -11.76 19.24
C THR A 78 2.04 -10.50 19.95
N PRO A 79 2.40 -10.30 21.23
CA PRO A 79 2.14 -9.02 21.91
C PRO A 79 2.74 -7.85 21.13
N ILE A 80 1.95 -6.81 20.91
CA ILE A 80 2.39 -5.65 20.11
C ILE A 80 3.61 -4.95 20.73
N GLU A 81 3.77 -5.03 22.04
CA GLU A 81 4.93 -4.53 22.77
C GLU A 81 6.23 -5.19 22.31
N GLU A 82 6.23 -6.52 22.12
CA GLU A 82 7.38 -7.25 21.60
C GLU A 82 7.72 -6.82 20.17
N THR A 83 6.69 -6.72 19.32
CA THR A 83 6.82 -6.26 17.95
C THR A 83 7.42 -4.85 17.88
N MET A 84 6.85 -3.88 18.61
CA MET A 84 7.30 -2.49 18.59
C MET A 84 8.70 -2.33 19.17
N CYS A 85 9.05 -3.09 20.22
CA CYS A 85 10.40 -3.13 20.78
C CYS A 85 11.41 -3.63 19.73
N ALA A 86 11.11 -4.72 19.05
CA ALA A 86 11.97 -5.28 18.01
C ALA A 86 12.19 -4.30 16.85
N LEU A 87 11.12 -3.65 16.39
CA LEU A 87 11.18 -2.65 15.32
C LEU A 87 12.04 -1.43 15.74
N ASN A 88 11.86 -0.96 16.97
CA ASN A 88 12.68 0.13 17.51
C ASN A 88 14.16 -0.22 17.55
N ASP A 89 14.51 -1.43 17.94
CA ASP A 89 15.91 -1.88 17.95
C ASP A 89 16.53 -1.93 16.54
N LEU A 90 15.74 -2.28 15.52
CA LEU A 90 16.18 -2.22 14.11
C LEU A 90 16.46 -0.78 13.67
N VAL A 91 15.64 0.17 14.10
CA VAL A 91 15.91 1.60 13.83
C VAL A 91 17.15 2.08 14.57
N ARG A 92 17.28 1.76 15.85
CA ARG A 92 18.46 2.13 16.64
C ARG A 92 19.77 1.51 16.15
N SER A 93 19.71 0.33 15.54
CA SER A 93 20.89 -0.31 14.92
C SER A 93 21.24 0.24 13.53
N GLY A 94 20.43 1.14 12.97
CA GLY A 94 20.65 1.70 11.63
C GLY A 94 20.27 0.78 10.47
N LYS A 95 19.75 -0.43 10.73
CA LYS A 95 19.27 -1.35 9.67
C LYS A 95 18.00 -0.87 8.99
N VAL A 96 17.21 -0.06 9.68
CA VAL A 96 15.96 0.51 9.21
C VAL A 96 15.92 1.99 9.57
N LEU A 97 15.46 2.87 8.68
CA LEU A 97 15.34 4.30 8.98
C LEU A 97 13.95 4.67 9.50
N TYR A 98 12.89 4.18 8.87
CA TYR A 98 11.51 4.50 9.20
C TYR A 98 10.65 3.25 9.29
N LEU A 99 9.60 3.32 10.11
CA LEU A 99 8.65 2.23 10.27
C LEU A 99 7.34 2.55 9.57
N GLY A 100 6.74 1.52 8.96
CA GLY A 100 5.42 1.56 8.35
C GLY A 100 4.53 0.44 8.85
N ALA A 101 3.22 0.66 8.75
CA ALA A 101 2.21 -0.34 9.00
C ALA A 101 1.36 -0.58 7.74
N SER A 102 0.75 -1.75 7.61
CA SER A 102 -0.09 -2.08 6.46
C SER A 102 -1.31 -2.88 6.87
N SER A 103 -2.47 -2.51 6.31
CA SER A 103 -3.72 -3.28 6.37
C SER A 103 -4.07 -3.81 7.75
N MET A 104 -4.54 -2.93 8.62
CA MET A 104 -5.00 -3.22 9.97
C MET A 104 -6.11 -2.26 10.38
N TYR A 105 -6.83 -2.58 11.43
CA TYR A 105 -7.84 -1.68 11.98
C TYR A 105 -7.23 -0.45 12.65
N ALA A 106 -7.95 0.67 12.62
CA ALA A 106 -7.48 1.93 13.21
C ALA A 106 -7.15 1.80 14.71
N TRP A 107 -7.93 1.02 15.48
CA TRP A 107 -7.64 0.76 16.89
C TRP A 107 -6.32 0.01 17.11
N GLN A 108 -5.95 -0.90 16.20
CA GLN A 108 -4.69 -1.64 16.26
C GLN A 108 -3.51 -0.69 16.02
N PHE A 109 -3.64 0.15 14.99
CA PHE A 109 -2.64 1.16 14.68
C PHE A 109 -2.47 2.16 15.83
N ALA A 110 -3.57 2.71 16.36
CA ALA A 110 -3.55 3.62 17.51
C ALA A 110 -2.89 2.97 18.74
N LYS A 111 -3.20 1.69 19.02
CA LYS A 111 -2.57 0.94 20.11
C LYS A 111 -1.07 0.83 19.94
N ALA A 112 -0.59 0.49 18.74
CA ALA A 112 0.84 0.39 18.44
C ALA A 112 1.55 1.74 18.60
N GLN A 113 0.96 2.83 18.08
CA GLN A 113 1.47 4.19 18.22
C GLN A 113 1.57 4.63 19.68
N TYR A 114 0.52 4.37 20.48
CA TYR A 114 0.52 4.66 21.90
C TYR A 114 1.61 3.91 22.67
N ILE A 115 1.79 2.61 22.38
CA ILE A 115 2.83 1.78 23.02
C ILE A 115 4.21 2.31 22.67
N ALA A 116 4.44 2.69 21.43
CA ALA A 116 5.71 3.28 21.01
C ALA A 116 5.97 4.60 21.75
N GLU A 117 4.99 5.49 21.81
CA GLU A 117 5.10 6.77 22.49
C GLU A 117 5.37 6.61 23.99
N LYS A 118 4.59 5.76 24.68
CA LYS A 118 4.74 5.46 26.11
C LYS A 118 6.15 4.97 26.48
N ASN A 119 6.80 4.21 25.59
CA ASN A 119 8.12 3.63 25.84
C ASN A 119 9.27 4.43 25.22
N GLY A 120 9.00 5.57 24.58
CA GLY A 120 10.03 6.35 23.86
C GLY A 120 10.61 5.60 22.65
N TRP A 121 9.81 4.74 22.02
CA TRP A 121 10.21 3.98 20.83
C TRP A 121 9.79 4.69 19.56
N THR A 122 10.38 4.26 18.43
CA THR A 122 10.06 4.75 17.10
C THR A 122 8.61 4.40 16.73
N LYS A 123 7.85 5.42 16.33
CA LYS A 123 6.46 5.29 15.86
C LYS A 123 6.41 4.93 14.38
N PHE A 124 5.29 4.40 13.91
CA PHE A 124 5.01 4.30 12.48
C PHE A 124 4.82 5.70 11.89
N SER A 125 5.49 5.97 10.78
CA SER A 125 5.39 7.22 10.01
C SER A 125 4.62 7.06 8.70
N VAL A 126 4.31 5.83 8.30
CA VAL A 126 3.66 5.52 7.01
C VAL A 126 2.62 4.43 7.21
N MET A 127 1.43 4.62 6.61
CA MET A 127 0.37 3.63 6.52
C MET A 127 0.15 3.20 5.07
N GLN A 128 0.15 1.88 4.84
CA GLN A 128 -0.13 1.29 3.54
C GLN A 128 -1.46 0.53 3.56
N GLY A 129 -2.56 1.23 3.28
CA GLY A 129 -3.92 0.68 3.23
C GLY A 129 -4.38 0.31 1.82
N HIS A 130 -5.52 -0.37 1.72
CA HIS A 130 -6.23 -0.59 0.48
C HIS A 130 -7.12 0.61 0.20
N TYR A 131 -6.81 1.44 -0.79
CA TYR A 131 -7.56 2.66 -1.01
C TYR A 131 -7.60 3.07 -2.48
N ASN A 132 -8.80 3.26 -3.02
CA ASN A 132 -9.08 3.73 -4.36
C ASN A 132 -10.56 4.12 -4.48
N LEU A 133 -10.99 4.65 -5.63
CA LEU A 133 -12.39 5.08 -5.87
C LEU A 133 -13.45 4.00 -5.66
N LEU A 134 -13.09 2.71 -5.83
CA LEU A 134 -14.01 1.58 -5.64
C LEU A 134 -13.90 0.95 -4.24
N TYR A 135 -12.95 1.37 -3.40
CA TYR A 135 -12.78 0.88 -2.04
C TYR A 135 -12.32 2.02 -1.13
N ARG A 136 -13.25 2.53 -0.31
CA ARG A 136 -13.04 3.74 0.51
C ARG A 136 -13.23 3.50 2.01
N GLU A 137 -13.17 2.24 2.46
CA GLU A 137 -13.43 1.90 3.87
C GLU A 137 -12.40 2.51 4.84
N GLU A 138 -11.18 2.79 4.37
CA GLU A 138 -10.15 3.47 5.16
C GLU A 138 -10.52 4.93 5.52
N GLU A 139 -11.46 5.55 4.80
CA GLU A 139 -11.94 6.91 5.11
C GLU A 139 -12.76 6.96 6.42
N ARG A 140 -13.29 5.83 6.89
CA ARG A 140 -14.10 5.76 8.11
C ARG A 140 -13.30 6.17 9.34
N GLU A 141 -12.07 5.65 9.48
CA GLU A 141 -11.25 5.89 10.66
C GLU A 141 -9.76 6.03 10.32
N MET A 142 -9.16 5.07 9.59
CA MET A 142 -7.70 4.99 9.40
C MET A 142 -7.12 6.24 8.75
N ASN A 143 -7.71 6.75 7.67
CA ASN A 143 -7.20 7.93 6.98
C ASN A 143 -7.27 9.17 7.87
N GLN A 144 -8.33 9.33 8.67
CA GLN A 144 -8.47 10.44 9.60
C GLN A 144 -7.46 10.35 10.74
N LEU A 145 -7.26 9.16 11.29
CA LEU A 145 -6.26 8.89 12.32
C LEU A 145 -4.84 9.18 11.81
N CYS A 146 -4.51 8.73 10.60
CA CYS A 146 -3.23 9.02 9.99
C CYS A 146 -3.00 10.51 9.79
N LYS A 147 -4.03 11.25 9.34
CA LYS A 147 -3.97 12.70 9.18
C LYS A 147 -3.73 13.41 10.53
N ASP A 148 -4.45 13.02 11.57
CA ASP A 148 -4.30 13.57 12.92
C ASP A 148 -2.91 13.34 13.49
N MET A 149 -2.35 12.14 13.25
CA MET A 149 -1.02 11.75 13.74
C MET A 149 0.15 12.17 12.82
N GLY A 150 -0.10 12.83 11.69
CA GLY A 150 0.93 13.21 10.72
C GLY A 150 1.58 12.00 10.01
N VAL A 151 0.83 10.90 9.83
CA VAL A 151 1.28 9.67 9.20
C VAL A 151 0.98 9.71 7.70
N ALA A 152 1.97 9.43 6.87
CA ALA A 152 1.84 9.42 5.42
C ALA A 152 0.98 8.26 4.91
N LEU A 153 0.09 8.53 3.95
CA LEU A 153 -0.73 7.51 3.28
C LEU A 153 -0.07 7.05 1.98
N VAL A 154 0.22 5.76 1.88
CA VAL A 154 0.87 5.14 0.71
C VAL A 154 0.04 3.92 0.26
N PRO A 155 -1.18 4.12 -0.29
CA PRO A 155 -2.10 3.04 -0.55
C PRO A 155 -1.65 2.11 -1.67
N TYR A 156 -2.00 0.82 -1.54
CA TYR A 156 -1.89 -0.16 -2.61
C TYR A 156 -3.21 -0.30 -3.41
N SER A 157 -3.11 -0.90 -4.58
CA SER A 157 -4.23 -1.07 -5.53
C SER A 157 -4.93 0.23 -5.92
N PRO A 158 -4.23 1.32 -6.24
CA PRO A 158 -4.83 2.62 -6.57
C PRO A 158 -5.77 2.57 -7.78
N LEU A 159 -5.60 1.58 -8.65
CA LEU A 159 -6.39 1.37 -9.87
C LEU A 159 -7.33 0.16 -9.79
N ALA A 160 -7.65 -0.30 -8.58
CA ALA A 160 -8.60 -1.39 -8.34
C ALA A 160 -8.34 -2.64 -9.22
N ALA A 161 -7.09 -3.13 -9.25
CA ALA A 161 -6.64 -4.24 -10.09
C ALA A 161 -6.92 -4.05 -11.60
N GLY A 162 -7.01 -2.80 -12.05
CA GLY A 162 -7.26 -2.41 -13.44
C GLY A 162 -8.72 -2.10 -13.78
N ARG A 163 -9.65 -2.21 -12.82
CA ARG A 163 -11.07 -1.82 -13.03
C ARG A 163 -11.23 -0.32 -13.33
N LEU A 164 -10.38 0.51 -12.75
CA LEU A 164 -10.36 1.96 -12.97
C LEU A 164 -9.55 2.40 -14.21
N THR A 165 -9.06 1.47 -15.04
CA THR A 165 -8.22 1.81 -16.20
C THR A 165 -8.89 1.56 -17.56
N ARG A 166 -10.02 0.85 -17.58
CA ARG A 166 -10.69 0.40 -18.80
C ARG A 166 -12.22 0.36 -18.59
N ASP A 167 -12.95 0.12 -19.67
CA ASP A 167 -14.38 -0.07 -19.58
C ASP A 167 -14.70 -1.39 -18.88
N TRP A 168 -15.78 -1.43 -18.11
CA TRP A 168 -16.11 -2.57 -17.25
C TRP A 168 -16.22 -3.89 -18.03
N ASN A 169 -16.79 -3.85 -19.22
CA ASN A 169 -16.98 -5.02 -20.08
C ASN A 169 -15.74 -5.43 -20.90
N SER A 170 -14.57 -4.85 -20.62
CA SER A 170 -13.36 -5.18 -21.35
C SER A 170 -12.91 -6.61 -21.08
N ASP A 171 -12.76 -7.40 -22.14
CA ASP A 171 -12.37 -8.81 -22.11
C ASP A 171 -10.86 -8.96 -21.86
N SER A 172 -10.41 -8.82 -20.60
CA SER A 172 -8.99 -9.00 -20.27
C SER A 172 -8.77 -10.29 -19.47
N LYS A 173 -7.72 -11.03 -19.83
CA LYS A 173 -7.30 -12.24 -19.13
C LYS A 173 -7.16 -12.03 -17.62
N ARG A 174 -6.57 -10.90 -17.21
CA ARG A 174 -6.41 -10.54 -15.78
C ARG A 174 -7.75 -10.35 -15.07
N PHE A 175 -8.74 -9.76 -15.70
CA PHE A 175 -10.07 -9.58 -15.12
C PHE A 175 -10.76 -10.92 -14.84
N LYS A 176 -10.53 -11.91 -15.72
CA LYS A 176 -11.11 -13.26 -15.59
C LYS A 176 -10.39 -14.13 -14.57
N GLU A 177 -9.07 -13.98 -14.42
CA GLU A 177 -8.22 -14.91 -13.66
C GLU A 177 -7.79 -14.40 -12.27
N ASP A 178 -7.91 -13.09 -11.98
CA ASP A 178 -7.49 -12.52 -10.70
C ASP A 178 -8.51 -12.79 -9.59
N LYS A 179 -8.34 -13.95 -8.91
CA LYS A 179 -9.21 -14.38 -7.81
C LYS A 179 -9.23 -13.40 -6.64
N VAL A 180 -8.10 -12.73 -6.35
CA VAL A 180 -7.99 -11.75 -5.26
C VAL A 180 -8.80 -10.51 -5.57
N ALA A 181 -8.74 -10.03 -6.82
CA ALA A 181 -9.54 -8.90 -7.25
C ALA A 181 -11.05 -9.21 -7.22
N LYS A 182 -11.45 -10.44 -7.57
CA LYS A 182 -12.86 -10.87 -7.49
C LYS A 182 -13.39 -10.81 -6.07
N VAL A 183 -12.69 -11.34 -5.11
CA VAL A 183 -13.09 -11.28 -3.68
C VAL A 183 -13.25 -9.83 -3.20
N LYS A 184 -12.44 -8.91 -3.72
CA LYS A 184 -12.45 -7.50 -3.29
C LYS A 184 -13.57 -6.66 -3.91
N TYR A 185 -14.00 -6.95 -5.13
CA TYR A 185 -14.83 -6.02 -5.91
C TYR A 185 -16.12 -6.63 -6.49
N ASP A 186 -16.22 -7.96 -6.68
CA ASP A 186 -17.34 -8.54 -7.42
C ASP A 186 -18.68 -8.48 -6.65
N THR A 187 -18.65 -8.23 -5.32
CA THR A 187 -19.89 -8.07 -4.52
C THR A 187 -20.59 -6.72 -4.70
N THR A 188 -19.90 -5.73 -5.28
CA THR A 188 -20.39 -4.35 -5.46
C THR A 188 -20.40 -3.93 -6.93
N GLU A 189 -20.39 -4.90 -7.83
CA GLU A 189 -20.21 -4.70 -9.27
C GLU A 189 -21.13 -3.64 -9.88
N GLU A 190 -22.43 -3.60 -9.51
CA GLU A 190 -23.38 -2.67 -10.08
C GLU A 190 -23.07 -1.20 -9.74
N SER A 191 -22.71 -0.92 -8.49
CA SER A 191 -22.33 0.43 -8.08
C SER A 191 -20.95 0.82 -8.63
N ASP A 192 -20.04 -0.13 -8.69
CA ASP A 192 -18.67 0.09 -9.19
C ASP A 192 -18.66 0.42 -10.68
N LYS A 193 -19.56 -0.19 -11.47
CA LYS A 193 -19.76 0.17 -12.89
C LYS A 193 -20.09 1.64 -13.08
N ILE A 194 -21.02 2.17 -12.28
CA ILE A 194 -21.42 3.58 -12.36
C ILE A 194 -20.21 4.48 -12.05
N ILE A 195 -19.42 4.16 -11.04
CA ILE A 195 -18.22 4.93 -10.71
C ILE A 195 -17.21 4.89 -11.87
N VAL A 196 -16.98 3.71 -12.47
CA VAL A 196 -16.06 3.57 -13.62
C VAL A 196 -16.54 4.33 -14.86
N GLU A 197 -17.85 4.41 -15.10
CA GLU A 197 -18.44 5.25 -16.15
C GLU A 197 -18.17 6.74 -15.89
N ARG A 198 -18.39 7.21 -14.66
CA ARG A 198 -18.07 8.58 -14.24
C ARG A 198 -16.59 8.92 -14.37
N VAL A 199 -15.70 7.98 -14.02
CA VAL A 199 -14.26 8.15 -14.28
C VAL A 199 -14.00 8.34 -15.78
N SER A 200 -14.76 7.65 -16.67
CA SER A 200 -14.64 7.82 -18.12
C SER A 200 -15.09 9.20 -18.60
N GLU A 201 -16.16 9.71 -18.01
CA GLU A 201 -16.70 11.05 -18.34
C GLU A 201 -15.72 12.15 -17.91
N ILE A 202 -15.20 12.08 -16.69
CA ILE A 202 -14.17 13.01 -16.20
C ILE A 202 -12.88 12.91 -17.02
N ALA A 203 -12.46 11.71 -17.40
CA ALA A 203 -11.31 11.51 -18.27
C ALA A 203 -11.50 12.20 -19.65
N LYS A 204 -12.68 12.10 -20.24
CA LYS A 204 -13.02 12.83 -21.47
C LYS A 204 -13.04 14.34 -21.26
N LYS A 205 -13.66 14.82 -20.16
CA LYS A 205 -13.70 16.26 -19.82
C LYS A 205 -12.33 16.90 -19.80
N TYR A 206 -11.34 16.19 -19.21
CA TYR A 206 -9.97 16.69 -19.08
C TYR A 206 -9.03 16.25 -20.22
N ASN A 207 -9.52 15.44 -21.17
CA ASN A 207 -8.72 14.82 -22.23
C ASN A 207 -7.52 14.05 -21.68
N VAL A 208 -7.76 13.23 -20.66
CA VAL A 208 -6.76 12.39 -19.98
C VAL A 208 -7.23 10.94 -19.89
N THR A 209 -6.37 10.04 -19.37
CA THR A 209 -6.76 8.63 -19.17
C THR A 209 -7.54 8.45 -17.87
N LYS A 210 -8.32 7.35 -17.79
CA LYS A 210 -8.99 6.94 -16.54
C LYS A 210 -7.99 6.72 -15.39
N SER A 211 -6.81 6.16 -15.70
CA SER A 211 -5.73 5.98 -14.73
C SER A 211 -5.29 7.31 -14.13
N GLN A 212 -5.14 8.33 -14.97
CA GLN A 212 -4.76 9.67 -14.51
C GLN A 212 -5.82 10.30 -13.61
N VAL A 213 -7.12 10.19 -13.95
CA VAL A 213 -8.21 10.65 -13.09
C VAL A 213 -8.20 9.93 -11.75
N SER A 214 -8.07 8.61 -11.76
CA SER A 214 -8.10 7.79 -10.53
C SER A 214 -6.92 8.09 -9.60
N ILE A 215 -5.75 8.34 -10.14
CA ILE A 215 -4.57 8.73 -9.36
C ILE A 215 -4.68 10.17 -8.86
N ALA A 216 -5.17 11.10 -9.71
CA ALA A 216 -5.40 12.49 -9.31
C ALA A 216 -6.42 12.59 -8.16
N TRP A 217 -7.46 11.75 -8.17
CA TRP A 217 -8.41 11.65 -7.08
C TRP A 217 -7.72 11.25 -5.76
N LEU A 218 -6.82 10.26 -5.76
CA LEU A 218 -6.08 9.88 -4.55
C LEU A 218 -5.28 11.05 -3.96
N TRP A 219 -4.64 11.85 -4.79
CA TRP A 219 -3.93 13.04 -4.30
C TRP A 219 -4.88 14.10 -3.74
N SER A 220 -6.07 14.27 -4.32
CA SER A 220 -7.09 15.17 -3.74
C SER A 220 -7.56 14.73 -2.35
N LYS A 221 -7.40 13.44 -2.01
CA LYS A 221 -7.70 12.87 -0.69
C LYS A 221 -6.53 12.92 0.29
N GLY A 222 -5.43 13.58 -0.05
CA GLY A 222 -4.25 13.70 0.81
C GLY A 222 -3.32 12.49 0.82
N VAL A 223 -3.43 11.60 -0.16
CA VAL A 223 -2.48 10.50 -0.35
C VAL A 223 -1.10 11.05 -0.69
N THR A 224 -0.08 10.55 0.01
CA THR A 224 1.31 10.99 -0.18
C THR A 224 1.92 10.36 -1.44
N ALA A 225 1.80 9.03 -1.59
CA ALA A 225 2.38 8.31 -2.72
C ALA A 225 1.60 7.00 -2.99
N PRO A 226 0.75 6.92 -4.02
CA PRO A 226 0.08 5.67 -4.37
C PRO A 226 1.06 4.65 -4.96
N ILE A 227 0.91 3.37 -4.58
CA ILE A 227 1.74 2.29 -5.11
C ILE A 227 1.20 1.84 -6.47
N VAL A 228 1.94 2.14 -7.52
CA VAL A 228 1.60 1.76 -8.88
C VAL A 228 2.47 0.61 -9.36
N GLY A 229 1.88 -0.30 -10.13
CA GLY A 229 2.59 -1.40 -10.79
C GLY A 229 2.39 -1.31 -12.29
N VAL A 230 3.47 -1.44 -13.07
CA VAL A 230 3.42 -1.34 -14.52
C VAL A 230 3.94 -2.61 -15.19
N THR A 231 3.33 -2.96 -16.32
CA THR A 231 3.76 -4.07 -17.18
C THR A 231 4.28 -3.56 -18.55
N LYS A 232 4.15 -2.25 -18.80
CA LYS A 232 4.62 -1.57 -20.01
C LYS A 232 5.11 -0.19 -19.65
N GLU A 233 6.22 0.23 -20.26
CA GLU A 233 6.86 1.52 -20.02
C GLU A 233 5.90 2.72 -20.19
N LYS A 234 5.04 2.69 -21.21
CA LYS A 234 4.06 3.74 -21.45
C LYS A 234 3.15 4.07 -20.26
N TYR A 235 2.93 3.12 -19.33
CA TYR A 235 2.13 3.36 -18.16
C TYR A 235 2.88 4.18 -17.08
N LEU A 236 4.22 4.21 -17.10
CA LEU A 236 4.98 5.11 -16.22
C LEU A 236 4.72 6.58 -16.59
N TYR A 237 4.77 6.90 -17.88
CA TYR A 237 4.45 8.25 -18.35
C TYR A 237 3.01 8.65 -18.02
N ASP A 238 2.06 7.70 -18.07
CA ASP A 238 0.68 7.93 -17.71
C ASP A 238 0.54 8.38 -16.23
N PHE A 239 1.26 7.75 -15.32
CA PHE A 239 1.26 8.12 -13.90
C PHE A 239 1.97 9.46 -13.65
N GLU A 240 3.06 9.77 -14.33
CA GLU A 240 3.72 11.05 -14.25
C GLU A 240 2.78 12.19 -14.69
N GLN A 241 2.07 12.03 -15.80
CA GLN A 241 1.11 13.02 -16.29
C GLN A 241 -0.08 13.21 -15.33
N ALA A 242 -0.44 12.18 -14.56
CA ALA A 242 -1.51 12.29 -13.55
C ALA A 242 -1.25 13.39 -12.51
N LEU A 243 0.03 13.73 -12.21
CA LEU A 243 0.39 14.83 -11.32
C LEU A 243 -0.11 16.21 -11.80
N LYS A 244 -0.35 16.37 -13.10
CA LYS A 244 -0.81 17.60 -13.72
C LYS A 244 -2.34 17.74 -13.69
N VAL A 245 -3.07 16.67 -13.42
CA VAL A 245 -4.53 16.66 -13.40
C VAL A 245 -5.03 17.28 -12.10
N LYS A 246 -5.81 18.34 -12.19
CA LYS A 246 -6.44 19.01 -11.05
C LYS A 246 -7.95 18.86 -11.17
N LEU A 247 -8.51 18.01 -10.34
CA LEU A 247 -9.95 17.80 -10.22
C LEU A 247 -10.57 18.95 -9.41
N THR A 248 -11.75 19.42 -9.82
CA THR A 248 -12.53 20.36 -9.01
C THR A 248 -13.29 19.63 -7.90
N ASP A 249 -13.78 20.36 -6.90
CA ASP A 249 -14.59 19.78 -5.82
C ASP A 249 -15.89 19.14 -6.37
N GLU A 250 -16.47 19.70 -7.44
CA GLU A 250 -17.63 19.14 -8.14
C GLU A 250 -17.26 17.79 -8.80
N ASP A 251 -16.10 17.70 -9.44
CA ASP A 251 -15.61 16.45 -10.05
C ASP A 251 -15.39 15.38 -8.99
N ILE A 252 -14.75 15.73 -7.87
CA ILE A 252 -14.53 14.83 -6.75
C ILE A 252 -15.86 14.32 -6.20
N LYS A 253 -16.81 15.22 -5.92
CA LYS A 253 -18.15 14.87 -5.46
C LYS A 253 -18.86 13.96 -6.45
N TYR A 254 -18.79 14.27 -7.74
CA TYR A 254 -19.40 13.46 -8.79
C TYR A 254 -18.84 12.04 -8.84
N LEU A 255 -17.54 11.86 -8.70
CA LEU A 255 -16.88 10.56 -8.65
C LEU A 255 -17.28 9.75 -7.40
N GLU A 256 -17.55 10.42 -6.28
CA GLU A 256 -17.73 9.80 -4.97
C GLU A 256 -19.18 9.46 -4.61
N GLU A 257 -20.17 10.22 -5.10
CA GLU A 257 -21.55 10.18 -4.58
C GLU A 257 -22.28 8.84 -4.80
N LYS A 258 -21.78 7.96 -5.67
CA LYS A 258 -22.36 6.62 -5.92
C LYS A 258 -21.62 5.51 -5.17
N TYR A 259 -20.66 5.85 -4.32
CA TYR A 259 -19.98 4.85 -3.52
C TYR A 259 -20.92 4.15 -2.53
N ILE A 260 -20.87 2.84 -2.53
CA ILE A 260 -21.55 1.99 -1.55
C ILE A 260 -20.49 1.32 -0.67
N PRO A 261 -20.67 1.27 0.66
CA PRO A 261 -19.73 0.61 1.56
C PRO A 261 -19.46 -0.85 1.20
N HIS A 262 -18.18 -1.21 1.26
CA HIS A 262 -17.71 -2.57 1.00
C HIS A 262 -17.43 -3.30 2.32
N ASN A 263 -17.38 -4.64 2.26
CA ASN A 263 -16.81 -5.41 3.35
C ASN A 263 -15.32 -5.08 3.49
N ILE A 264 -14.84 -5.00 4.72
CA ILE A 264 -13.42 -4.80 5.00
C ILE A 264 -12.66 -6.02 4.53
N VAL A 265 -11.60 -5.80 3.73
CA VAL A 265 -10.76 -6.87 3.19
C VAL A 265 -9.27 -6.61 3.47
N GLY A 266 -8.54 -7.67 3.78
CA GLY A 266 -7.09 -7.59 3.95
C GLY A 266 -6.61 -7.18 5.35
N HIS A 267 -7.48 -7.18 6.36
CA HIS A 267 -7.13 -6.92 7.76
C HIS A 267 -6.96 -8.20 8.60
N GLU A 268 -7.07 -9.38 7.97
CA GLU A 268 -6.88 -10.70 8.59
C GLU A 268 -5.45 -11.22 8.42
#